data_73b52092ca95e7485627ee4489b7d6d7
#
_entry.id   73b52092ca95e7485627ee4489b7d6d7
#
_cell.length_a   1.000
_cell.length_b   1.000
_cell.length_c   1.000
_cell.angle_alpha   90.00
_cell.angle_beta   90.00
_cell.angle_gamma   90.00
#
_symmetry.space_group_name_H-M   'P 1'
#
loop_
_entity.id
_entity.type
_entity.pdbx_description
1 polymer ?
#
loop_
_entity_poly.entity_id
_entity_poly.type
_entity_poly.pdbx_seq_one_letter_code
_entity_poly.pdbx_strand_id
1 'polypeptide(L)'
;MNVKEYLVSGDERYNPPLAKGDTIFIPMSEGAKRIPAVHTAFFPSIRVTIIGEIARPDIYQVSREASVLDVLKLAGGPTSDADLERVMVIREKSGEGQKRLNIDLEKVLTEGEFQLLLPLQQDDTIFVPRSKPKRNIWGTVVRFAADISTIALAYLLVTGRR
;
A
#
# COMPACT_ATOMS: atom_id res chain seq x y z
N MET A 1 -39.66 -19.78 -10.76
CA MET A 1 -38.28 -20.30 -10.85
C MET A 1 -38.02 -21.19 -9.65
N ASN A 2 -37.60 -22.44 -9.85
CA ASN A 2 -37.27 -23.36 -8.75
C ASN A 2 -35.76 -23.64 -8.74
N VAL A 3 -35.02 -22.80 -8.03
CA VAL A 3 -33.55 -22.89 -7.95
C VAL A 3 -33.07 -24.22 -7.37
N LYS A 4 -33.83 -24.79 -6.42
CA LYS A 4 -33.47 -26.07 -5.81
C LYS A 4 -33.50 -27.21 -6.84
N GLU A 5 -34.55 -27.26 -7.69
CA GLU A 5 -34.71 -28.23 -8.75
C GLU A 5 -33.61 -28.09 -9.81
N TYR A 6 -33.28 -26.86 -10.19
CA TYR A 6 -32.16 -26.56 -11.10
C TYR A 6 -30.83 -27.09 -10.57
N LEU A 7 -30.51 -26.80 -9.29
CA LEU A 7 -29.25 -27.25 -8.68
C LEU A 7 -29.13 -28.76 -8.52
N VAL A 8 -30.24 -29.47 -8.42
CA VAL A 8 -30.26 -30.93 -8.28
C VAL A 8 -30.27 -31.63 -9.64
N SER A 9 -31.05 -31.11 -10.59
CA SER A 9 -31.29 -31.79 -11.91
C SER A 9 -30.39 -31.26 -13.02
N GLY A 10 -29.88 -30.01 -12.92
CA GLY A 10 -29.20 -29.33 -14.01
C GLY A 10 -30.10 -28.92 -15.17
N ASP A 11 -31.43 -29.03 -15.03
CA ASP A 11 -32.39 -28.79 -16.08
C ASP A 11 -32.65 -27.30 -16.29
N GLU A 12 -32.24 -26.77 -17.45
CA GLU A 12 -32.35 -25.37 -17.83
C GLU A 12 -33.78 -24.81 -17.81
N ARG A 13 -34.80 -25.65 -17.86
CA ARG A 13 -36.22 -25.23 -17.76
C ARG A 13 -36.50 -24.53 -16.42
N TYR A 14 -35.72 -24.80 -15.40
CA TYR A 14 -35.84 -24.16 -14.08
C TYR A 14 -34.99 -22.89 -13.94
N ASN A 15 -34.20 -22.55 -14.95
CA ASN A 15 -33.36 -21.38 -15.00
C ASN A 15 -33.73 -20.46 -16.19
N PRO A 16 -34.82 -19.71 -16.10
CA PRO A 16 -35.24 -18.81 -17.18
C PRO A 16 -34.19 -17.71 -17.43
N PRO A 17 -33.97 -17.30 -18.69
CA PRO A 17 -33.10 -16.19 -19.01
C PRO A 17 -33.61 -14.90 -18.35
N LEU A 18 -32.70 -14.13 -17.72
CA LEU A 18 -33.03 -12.85 -17.11
C LEU A 18 -32.90 -11.72 -18.12
N ALA A 19 -33.89 -10.83 -18.14
CA ALA A 19 -33.90 -9.63 -18.95
C ALA A 19 -33.49 -8.38 -18.13
N LYS A 20 -33.07 -7.33 -18.84
CA LYS A 20 -32.75 -6.07 -18.20
C LYS A 20 -33.97 -5.50 -17.48
N GLY A 21 -33.87 -5.31 -16.18
CA GLY A 21 -34.96 -4.79 -15.33
C GLY A 21 -35.69 -5.85 -14.51
N ASP A 22 -35.35 -7.13 -14.67
CA ASP A 22 -35.93 -8.19 -13.87
C ASP A 22 -35.51 -8.06 -12.40
N THR A 23 -36.48 -8.31 -11.52
CA THR A 23 -36.23 -8.35 -10.07
C THR A 23 -36.36 -9.79 -9.56
N ILE A 24 -35.31 -10.31 -8.97
CA ILE A 24 -35.32 -11.62 -8.33
C ILE A 24 -35.68 -11.46 -6.87
N PHE A 25 -36.83 -12.01 -6.47
CA PHE A 25 -37.23 -12.08 -5.09
C PHE A 25 -36.97 -13.48 -4.53
N ILE A 26 -36.13 -13.54 -3.49
CA ILE A 26 -35.84 -14.78 -2.75
C ILE A 26 -36.56 -14.69 -1.39
N PRO A 27 -37.72 -15.39 -1.22
CA PRO A 27 -38.41 -15.35 0.07
C PRO A 27 -37.59 -16.08 1.14
N MET A 28 -37.58 -15.55 2.35
CA MET A 28 -37.07 -16.28 3.51
C MET A 28 -38.01 -17.44 3.82
N SER A 29 -37.48 -18.64 4.02
CA SER A 29 -38.27 -19.78 4.50
C SER A 29 -38.69 -19.53 5.94
N GLU A 30 -39.96 -19.82 6.27
CA GLU A 30 -40.43 -19.87 7.65
C GLU A 30 -39.60 -20.91 8.42
N GLY A 31 -38.83 -20.46 9.40
CA GLY A 31 -37.91 -21.31 10.15
C GLY A 31 -36.43 -21.14 9.80
N ALA A 32 -36.10 -20.35 8.80
CA ALA A 32 -34.71 -19.89 8.66
C ALA A 32 -34.38 -19.07 9.92
N LYS A 33 -33.71 -19.69 10.90
CA LYS A 33 -32.99 -18.94 11.92
C LYS A 33 -32.30 -17.80 11.18
N ARG A 34 -32.62 -16.53 11.55
CA ARG A 34 -31.81 -15.42 11.08
C ARG A 34 -30.38 -15.81 11.37
N ILE A 35 -29.69 -16.24 10.34
CA ILE A 35 -28.25 -16.26 10.39
C ILE A 35 -27.94 -14.77 10.52
N PRO A 36 -27.48 -14.29 11.70
CA PRO A 36 -27.09 -12.91 11.83
C PRO A 36 -26.19 -12.68 10.65
N ALA A 37 -26.46 -11.63 9.89
CA ALA A 37 -25.80 -11.38 8.61
C ALA A 37 -24.33 -11.77 8.74
N VAL A 38 -23.95 -12.88 8.14
CA VAL A 38 -22.58 -13.39 8.17
C VAL A 38 -21.77 -12.50 7.22
N HIS A 39 -21.81 -11.19 7.52
CA HIS A 39 -20.94 -10.21 6.91
C HIS A 39 -19.60 -10.12 7.62
N THR A 40 -19.51 -10.80 8.74
CA THR A 40 -18.24 -11.25 9.26
C THR A 40 -18.10 -12.72 8.89
N ALA A 41 -17.93 -13.03 7.61
CA ALA A 41 -17.15 -14.18 7.28
C ALA A 41 -15.96 -14.13 8.24
N PHE A 42 -15.76 -15.17 9.01
CA PHE A 42 -14.63 -15.34 9.92
C PHE A 42 -13.32 -15.39 9.12
N PHE A 43 -13.05 -14.33 8.35
CA PHE A 43 -11.71 -14.06 7.90
C PHE A 43 -11.01 -13.49 9.13
N PRO A 44 -10.06 -14.21 9.70
CA PRO A 44 -9.30 -13.70 10.82
C PRO A 44 -8.69 -12.36 10.40
N SER A 45 -9.30 -11.27 10.87
CA SER A 45 -8.82 -9.93 10.60
C SER A 45 -7.71 -9.57 11.58
N ILE A 46 -6.73 -8.86 11.11
CA ILE A 46 -5.64 -8.29 11.90
C ILE A 46 -5.74 -6.77 11.88
N ARG A 47 -5.28 -6.13 12.93
CA ARG A 47 -5.08 -4.68 12.96
C ARG A 47 -3.67 -4.36 12.52
N VAL A 48 -3.55 -3.36 11.66
CA VAL A 48 -2.28 -2.85 11.18
C VAL A 48 -2.34 -1.33 11.24
N THR A 49 -1.30 -0.70 11.74
CA THR A 49 -1.16 0.75 11.77
C THR A 49 -0.35 1.19 10.57
N ILE A 50 -0.77 2.25 9.87
CA ILE A 50 0.03 2.87 8.83
C ILE A 50 0.25 4.34 9.13
N ILE A 51 1.51 4.78 9.05
CA ILE A 51 1.96 6.14 9.38
C ILE A 51 3.00 6.64 8.39
N GLY A 52 3.21 7.94 8.35
CA GLY A 52 4.19 8.60 7.49
C GLY A 52 3.56 9.26 6.27
N GLU A 53 4.25 9.23 5.15
CA GLU A 53 3.83 9.89 3.89
C GLU A 53 2.78 9.06 3.14
N ILE A 54 1.58 9.06 3.70
CA ILE A 54 0.41 8.35 3.21
C ILE A 54 -0.81 9.27 3.23
N ALA A 55 -1.76 9.08 2.32
CA ALA A 55 -2.91 9.97 2.20
C ALA A 55 -3.81 9.95 3.45
N ARG A 56 -4.01 8.80 4.08
CA ARG A 56 -4.81 8.64 5.29
C ARG A 56 -4.10 7.73 6.29
N PRO A 57 -3.22 8.28 7.13
CA PRO A 57 -2.59 7.53 8.21
C PRO A 57 -3.64 7.15 9.26
N ASP A 58 -3.78 5.85 9.55
CA ASP A 58 -4.76 5.34 10.51
C ASP A 58 -4.47 3.87 10.88
N ILE A 59 -5.34 3.30 11.71
CA ILE A 59 -5.36 1.88 12.04
C ILE A 59 -6.39 1.19 11.13
N TYR A 60 -5.94 0.20 10.38
CA TYR A 60 -6.77 -0.56 9.46
C TYR A 60 -6.99 -1.99 9.93
N GLN A 61 -8.24 -2.45 9.77
CA GLN A 61 -8.57 -3.86 9.90
C GLN A 61 -8.51 -4.52 8.52
N VAL A 62 -7.63 -5.51 8.37
CA VAL A 62 -7.42 -6.20 7.10
C VAL A 62 -7.42 -7.72 7.31
N SER A 63 -7.59 -8.47 6.24
CA SER A 63 -7.43 -9.92 6.28
C SER A 63 -5.99 -10.29 6.70
N ARG A 64 -5.83 -11.42 7.38
CA ARG A 64 -4.50 -11.97 7.73
C ARG A 64 -3.61 -12.23 6.49
N GLU A 65 -4.22 -12.38 5.33
CA GLU A 65 -3.54 -12.59 4.05
C GLU A 65 -3.19 -11.29 3.34
N ALA A 66 -3.62 -10.15 3.89
CA ALA A 66 -3.36 -8.85 3.28
C ALA A 66 -1.87 -8.52 3.26
N SER A 67 -1.43 -7.94 2.17
CA SER A 67 -0.09 -7.43 1.98
C SER A 67 0.03 -5.95 2.38
N VAL A 68 1.26 -5.44 2.46
CA VAL A 68 1.52 -4.00 2.64
C VAL A 68 0.83 -3.16 1.56
N LEU A 69 0.79 -3.64 0.30
CA LEU A 69 0.12 -2.94 -0.80
C LEU A 69 -1.40 -2.83 -0.60
N ASP A 70 -2.03 -3.83 0.00
CA ASP A 70 -3.47 -3.79 0.25
C ASP A 70 -3.81 -2.74 1.31
N VAL A 71 -2.99 -2.63 2.36
CA VAL A 71 -3.13 -1.58 3.37
C VAL A 71 -2.89 -0.19 2.77
N LEU A 72 -1.86 -0.04 1.93
CA LEU A 72 -1.60 1.20 1.21
C LEU A 72 -2.79 1.64 0.35
N LYS A 73 -3.40 0.72 -0.40
CA LYS A 73 -4.61 1.01 -1.20
C LYS A 73 -5.76 1.51 -0.33
N LEU A 74 -6.03 0.84 0.80
CA LEU A 74 -7.06 1.24 1.75
C LEU A 74 -6.79 2.62 2.35
N ALA A 75 -5.52 2.94 2.61
CA ALA A 75 -5.07 4.22 3.11
C ALA A 75 -5.05 5.35 2.06
N GLY A 76 -5.46 5.07 0.83
CA GLY A 76 -5.53 6.06 -0.26
C GLY A 76 -4.22 6.28 -1.01
N GLY A 77 -3.23 5.43 -0.78
CA GLY A 77 -1.92 5.46 -1.45
C GLY A 77 -0.90 6.38 -0.79
N PRO A 78 0.36 6.30 -1.24
CA PRO A 78 1.44 7.17 -0.78
C PRO A 78 1.25 8.60 -1.29
N THR A 79 1.79 9.58 -0.56
CA THR A 79 1.85 10.97 -1.02
C THR A 79 2.97 11.14 -2.07
N SER A 80 3.00 12.30 -2.74
CA SER A 80 4.08 12.65 -3.70
C SER A 80 5.47 12.71 -3.06
N ASP A 81 5.51 12.91 -1.75
CA ASP A 81 6.76 13.03 -0.99
C ASP A 81 7.21 11.69 -0.38
N ALA A 82 6.47 10.60 -0.61
CA ALA A 82 6.77 9.30 -0.06
C ALA A 82 8.05 8.68 -0.67
N ASP A 83 8.81 7.98 0.16
CA ASP A 83 9.96 7.18 -0.22
C ASP A 83 9.58 5.70 -0.22
N LEU A 84 9.29 5.17 -1.39
CA LEU A 84 8.85 3.79 -1.56
C LEU A 84 10.00 2.77 -1.55
N GLU A 85 11.25 3.21 -1.75
CA GLU A 85 12.43 2.35 -1.65
C GLU A 85 12.71 1.92 -0.20
N ARG A 86 12.21 2.68 0.79
CA ARG A 86 12.58 2.53 2.20
C ARG A 86 11.37 2.40 3.13
N VAL A 87 10.32 1.74 2.68
CA VAL A 87 9.17 1.44 3.54
C VAL A 87 9.58 0.43 4.60
N MET A 88 9.15 0.64 5.84
CA MET A 88 9.49 -0.23 6.97
C MET A 88 8.23 -0.84 7.57
N VAL A 89 8.27 -2.14 7.83
CA VAL A 89 7.30 -2.81 8.70
C VAL A 89 7.96 -3.06 10.05
N ILE A 90 7.40 -2.47 11.09
CA ILE A 90 7.85 -2.61 12.47
C ILE A 90 6.92 -3.61 13.15
N ARG A 91 7.48 -4.71 13.59
CA ARG A 91 6.78 -5.80 14.27
C ARG A 91 7.31 -5.93 15.69
N GLU A 92 6.40 -5.84 16.65
CA GLU A 92 6.71 -6.08 18.03
C GLU A 92 6.50 -7.55 18.37
N LYS A 93 7.52 -8.21 18.87
CA LYS A 93 7.44 -9.61 19.26
C LYS A 93 7.65 -9.71 20.75
N SER A 94 6.69 -10.27 21.45
CA SER A 94 6.77 -10.46 22.91
C SER A 94 8.06 -11.19 23.30
N GLY A 95 8.95 -10.48 24.01
CA GLY A 95 10.21 -11.05 24.53
C GLY A 95 11.44 -10.94 23.62
N GLU A 96 11.30 -10.59 22.33
CA GLU A 96 12.43 -10.47 21.38
C GLU A 96 12.73 -9.02 20.94
N GLY A 97 11.94 -8.06 21.42
CA GLY A 97 12.07 -6.66 21.01
C GLY A 97 11.41 -6.35 19.66
N GLN A 98 11.71 -5.17 19.11
CA GLN A 98 11.15 -4.71 17.85
C GLN A 98 11.97 -5.23 16.67
N LYS A 99 11.33 -5.92 15.75
CA LYS A 99 11.90 -6.32 14.46
C LYS A 99 11.51 -5.30 13.39
N ARG A 100 12.50 -4.76 12.68
CA ARG A 100 12.30 -3.85 11.54
C ARG A 100 12.56 -4.61 10.25
N LEU A 101 11.60 -4.57 9.35
CA LEU A 101 11.68 -5.20 8.03
C LEU A 101 11.61 -4.09 6.99
N ASN A 102 12.66 -3.91 6.21
CA ASN A 102 12.68 -2.93 5.12
C ASN A 102 12.11 -3.59 3.87
N ILE A 103 11.23 -2.88 3.19
CA ILE A 103 10.57 -3.31 1.95
C ILE A 103 10.78 -2.23 0.91
N ASP A 104 11.35 -2.61 -0.22
CA ASP A 104 11.46 -1.78 -1.42
C ASP A 104 10.18 -1.94 -2.24
N LEU A 105 9.20 -1.07 -1.99
CA LEU A 105 7.94 -1.09 -2.73
C LEU A 105 8.08 -0.56 -4.15
N GLU A 106 9.10 0.25 -4.44
CA GLU A 106 9.36 0.71 -5.80
C GLU A 106 9.72 -0.47 -6.71
N LYS A 107 10.59 -1.37 -6.27
CA LYS A 107 10.90 -2.62 -7.00
C LYS A 107 9.70 -3.53 -7.14
N VAL A 108 8.90 -3.69 -6.07
CA VAL A 108 7.68 -4.48 -6.15
C VAL A 108 6.75 -3.96 -7.25
N LEU A 109 6.60 -2.64 -7.37
CA LEU A 109 5.69 -2.02 -8.33
C LEU A 109 6.25 -1.96 -9.75
N THR A 110 7.57 -1.78 -9.91
CA THR A 110 8.22 -1.62 -11.23
C THR A 110 8.68 -2.95 -11.82
N GLU A 111 9.20 -3.84 -11.00
CA GLU A 111 9.80 -5.11 -11.43
C GLU A 111 8.88 -6.31 -11.20
N GLY A 112 7.77 -6.12 -10.45
CA GLY A 112 6.82 -7.19 -10.13
C GLY A 112 7.35 -8.19 -9.10
N GLU A 113 8.32 -7.80 -8.28
CA GLU A 113 8.92 -8.66 -7.25
C GLU A 113 8.00 -8.82 -6.01
N PHE A 114 6.81 -9.38 -6.20
CA PHE A 114 5.84 -9.60 -5.11
C PHE A 114 6.34 -10.52 -3.99
N GLN A 115 7.40 -11.27 -4.23
CA GLN A 115 8.06 -12.12 -3.22
C GLN A 115 8.65 -11.31 -2.05
N LEU A 116 8.93 -10.02 -2.26
CA LEU A 116 9.39 -9.11 -1.22
C LEU A 116 8.27 -8.71 -0.23
N LEU A 117 7.00 -8.97 -0.59
CA LEU A 117 5.86 -8.69 0.27
C LEU A 117 5.71 -9.77 1.32
N LEU A 118 6.07 -9.43 2.54
CA LEU A 118 5.85 -10.30 3.69
C LEU A 118 4.39 -10.24 4.15
N PRO A 119 3.81 -11.37 4.62
CA PRO A 119 2.49 -11.36 5.23
C PRO A 119 2.50 -10.49 6.49
N LEU A 120 1.48 -9.65 6.61
CA LEU A 120 1.29 -8.80 7.78
C LEU A 120 0.84 -9.62 8.99
N GLN A 121 1.18 -9.15 10.17
CA GLN A 121 0.77 -9.75 11.44
C GLN A 121 -0.01 -8.74 12.27
N GLN A 122 -0.68 -9.27 13.30
CA GLN A 122 -1.40 -8.45 14.25
C GLN A 122 -0.48 -7.40 14.87
N ASP A 123 -0.98 -6.15 14.92
CA ASP A 123 -0.31 -4.98 15.47
C ASP A 123 1.01 -4.57 14.77
N ASP A 124 1.23 -5.01 13.52
CA ASP A 124 2.30 -4.48 12.68
C ASP A 124 2.09 -2.99 12.41
N THR A 125 3.20 -2.24 12.43
CA THR A 125 3.20 -0.83 12.03
C THR A 125 3.97 -0.64 10.73
N ILE A 126 3.28 -0.15 9.71
CA ILE A 126 3.87 0.21 8.42
C ILE A 126 4.26 1.69 8.48
N PHE A 127 5.51 1.99 8.28
CA PHE A 127 6.04 3.34 8.21
C PHE A 127 6.51 3.67 6.80
N VAL A 128 5.91 4.68 6.20
CA VAL A 128 6.29 5.21 4.89
C VAL A 128 7.09 6.49 5.11
N PRO A 129 8.42 6.48 4.93
CA PRO A 129 9.24 7.66 5.18
C PRO A 129 9.06 8.71 4.08
N ARG A 130 9.48 9.92 4.40
CA ARG A 130 9.57 11.00 3.43
C ARG A 130 10.81 10.86 2.55
N SER A 131 10.64 11.09 1.26
CA SER A 131 11.74 11.16 0.31
C SER A 131 12.68 12.30 0.68
N LYS A 132 13.97 12.00 0.76
CA LYS A 132 14.97 13.07 0.96
C LYS A 132 15.02 13.93 -0.30
N PRO A 133 15.05 15.27 -0.18
CA PRO A 133 15.25 16.10 -1.34
C PRO A 133 16.54 15.66 -2.04
N LYS A 134 16.47 15.32 -3.31
CA LYS A 134 17.65 15.02 -4.12
C LYS A 134 18.54 16.27 -4.04
N ARG A 135 19.65 16.19 -3.28
CA ARG A 135 20.62 17.29 -3.23
C ARG A 135 21.10 17.49 -4.65
N ASN A 136 20.73 18.62 -5.21
CA ASN A 136 21.18 19.00 -6.53
C ASN A 136 22.68 19.37 -6.44
N ILE A 137 23.52 18.32 -6.48
CA ILE A 137 24.99 18.43 -6.36
C ILE A 137 25.52 19.35 -7.45
N TRP A 138 24.88 19.34 -8.63
CA TRP A 138 25.23 20.19 -9.76
C TRP A 138 25.08 21.69 -9.43
N GLY A 139 24.06 22.12 -8.70
CA GLY A 139 23.91 23.50 -8.25
C GLY A 139 25.03 23.94 -7.29
N THR A 140 25.51 23.01 -6.47
CA THR A 140 26.66 23.27 -5.58
C THR A 140 27.97 23.30 -6.36
N VAL A 141 28.18 22.37 -7.28
CA VAL A 141 29.39 22.32 -8.14
C VAL A 141 29.51 23.56 -9.01
N VAL A 142 28.41 24.04 -9.61
CA VAL A 142 28.40 25.25 -10.44
C VAL A 142 28.77 26.49 -9.60
N ARG A 143 28.31 26.60 -8.34
CA ARG A 143 28.67 27.70 -7.43
C ARG A 143 30.17 27.68 -7.11
N PHE A 144 30.73 26.53 -6.75
CA PHE A 144 32.19 26.41 -6.50
C PHE A 144 33.03 26.72 -7.74
N ALA A 145 32.59 26.31 -8.93
CA ALA A 145 33.29 26.62 -10.18
C ALA A 145 33.28 28.13 -10.48
N ALA A 146 32.16 28.81 -10.19
CA ALA A 146 32.07 30.26 -10.34
C ALA A 146 33.01 31.01 -9.34
N ASP A 147 33.09 30.55 -8.09
CA ASP A 147 33.95 31.14 -7.07
C ASP A 147 35.43 30.96 -7.42
N ILE A 148 35.84 29.80 -7.96
CA ILE A 148 37.20 29.55 -8.40
C ILE A 148 37.59 30.45 -9.59
N SER A 149 36.68 30.67 -10.53
CA SER A 149 36.94 31.52 -11.70
C SER A 149 37.06 32.98 -11.31
N THR A 150 36.31 33.48 -10.31
CA THR A 150 36.45 34.83 -9.79
C THR A 150 37.75 35.04 -9.03
N ILE A 151 38.20 34.06 -8.25
CA ILE A 151 39.48 34.09 -7.54
C ILE A 151 40.64 34.06 -8.55
N ALA A 152 40.59 33.22 -9.58
CA ALA A 152 41.61 33.14 -10.64
C ALA A 152 41.69 34.43 -11.44
N LEU A 153 40.56 35.09 -11.73
CA LEU A 153 40.53 36.36 -12.44
C LEU A 153 41.12 37.49 -11.56
N ALA A 154 40.80 37.51 -10.27
CA ALA A 154 41.36 38.47 -9.32
C ALA A 154 42.87 38.29 -9.19
N TYR A 155 43.37 37.08 -9.12
CA TYR A 155 44.81 36.78 -9.09
C TYR A 155 45.52 37.24 -10.32
N LEU A 156 44.96 37.03 -11.52
CA LEU A 156 45.51 37.50 -12.82
C LEU A 156 45.54 39.03 -12.90
N LEU A 157 44.52 39.71 -12.39
CA LEU A 157 44.49 41.19 -12.34
C LEU A 157 45.51 41.79 -11.39
N VAL A 158 45.83 41.11 -10.30
CA VAL A 158 46.82 41.58 -9.30
C VAL A 158 48.24 41.27 -9.77
N THR A 159 48.50 40.12 -10.39
CA THR A 159 49.85 39.68 -10.83
C THR A 159 50.22 40.17 -12.21
N GLY A 160 49.27 40.50 -13.08
CA GLY A 160 49.50 40.96 -14.46
C GLY A 160 49.89 42.46 -14.58
N ARG A 161 50.04 43.18 -13.46
CA ARG A 161 50.51 44.57 -13.43
C ARG A 161 52.02 44.67 -13.04
N ARG A 162 52.83 44.07 -13.88
CA ARG A 162 54.28 44.40 -13.91
C ARG A 162 54.74 44.51 -15.35
#